data_b3254af16368fa703c055bd5a9c07411
#
_entry.id   b3254af16368fa703c055bd5a9c07411
#
_cell.length_a   1.000
_cell.length_b   1.000
_cell.length_c   1.000
_cell.angle_alpha   90.00
_cell.angle_beta   90.00
_cell.angle_gamma   90.00
#
_symmetry.space_group_name_H-M   'P 1'
#
loop_
_entity.id
_entity.type
_entity.pdbx_description
1 polymer ?
#
loop_
_entity_poly.entity_id
_entity_poly.type
_entity_poly.pdbx_seq_one_letter_code
_entity_poly.pdbx_strand_id
1 'polypeptide(L)'
;LMGLCFYLYGMWENDRVDARWDAARYPDRPVPCGAVSVSVLRLLSLAAGLSGLVLNMALGGEFAVGALLLIVISLYNVFHKLWSGSIVLMGLCRGVWVLAAGLAFARSGGESVPPPALLWYAFGLFLFTCVISAVARREAGRPQVQRAVTVLLSGMCLFDAVWLLSFGSLLWLGSVLLWAGTRLLQKLGCRAT
;
A
#
# COMPACT_ATOMS: atom_id res chain seq x y z
N LEU A 1 6.66 12.05 2.49
CA LEU A 1 7.93 11.32 2.47
C LEU A 1 7.86 10.03 3.29
N MET A 2 7.36 10.07 4.55
CA MET A 2 7.17 8.88 5.40
C MET A 2 6.44 7.74 4.66
N GLY A 3 5.28 8.02 4.05
CA GLY A 3 4.52 7.02 3.30
C GLY A 3 5.27 6.43 2.11
N LEU A 4 6.10 7.22 1.42
CA LEU A 4 6.97 6.75 0.34
C LEU A 4 8.02 5.75 0.88
N CYS A 5 8.60 6.01 2.05
CA CYS A 5 9.57 5.10 2.67
C CYS A 5 8.94 3.74 2.99
N PHE A 6 7.75 3.70 3.60
CA PHE A 6 7.04 2.45 3.86
C PHE A 6 6.60 1.73 2.57
N TYR A 7 6.22 2.48 1.53
CA TYR A 7 5.88 1.91 0.23
C TYR A 7 7.11 1.25 -0.42
N LEU A 8 8.25 1.95 -0.46
CA LEU A 8 9.50 1.42 -0.99
C LEU A 8 9.99 0.20 -0.20
N TYR A 9 9.87 0.25 1.13
CA TYR A 9 10.12 -0.91 1.97
C TYR A 9 9.31 -2.13 1.52
N GLY A 10 8.00 -1.96 1.37
CA GLY A 10 7.10 -3.04 0.96
C GLY A 10 7.43 -3.59 -0.42
N MET A 11 7.74 -2.73 -1.38
CA MET A 11 8.09 -3.09 -2.75
C MET A 11 9.40 -3.89 -2.81
N TRP A 12 10.48 -3.36 -2.22
CA TRP A 12 11.78 -4.03 -2.26
C TRP A 12 11.81 -5.31 -1.43
N GLU A 13 11.06 -5.34 -0.31
CA GLU A 13 10.90 -6.55 0.49
C GLU A 13 10.10 -7.64 -0.27
N ASN A 14 9.10 -7.25 -1.05
CA ASN A 14 8.37 -8.17 -1.93
C ASN A 14 9.31 -8.80 -2.95
N ASP A 15 10.05 -7.98 -3.70
CA ASP A 15 10.99 -8.48 -4.72
C ASP A 15 12.07 -9.38 -4.12
N ARG A 16 12.53 -9.06 -2.90
CA ARG A 16 13.51 -9.88 -2.16
C ARG A 16 12.95 -11.25 -1.78
N VAL A 17 11.74 -11.28 -1.22
CA VAL A 17 11.09 -12.52 -0.78
C VAL A 17 10.72 -13.38 -1.99
N ASP A 18 10.26 -12.75 -3.06
CA ASP A 18 9.83 -13.42 -4.28
C ASP A 18 10.96 -13.86 -5.20
N ALA A 19 12.21 -13.47 -4.94
CA ALA A 19 13.34 -13.69 -5.85
C ALA A 19 13.47 -15.12 -6.39
N ARG A 20 13.28 -16.14 -5.52
CA ARG A 20 13.34 -17.56 -5.93
C ARG A 20 12.14 -17.99 -6.77
N TRP A 21 10.97 -17.48 -6.43
CA TRP A 21 9.74 -17.77 -7.15
C TRP A 21 9.75 -17.12 -8.54
N ASP A 22 10.22 -15.89 -8.61
CA ASP A 22 10.29 -15.13 -9.85
C ASP A 22 11.35 -15.69 -10.80
N ALA A 23 12.47 -16.20 -10.31
CA ALA A 23 13.48 -16.84 -11.13
C ALA A 23 12.93 -18.00 -11.98
N ALA A 24 11.93 -18.73 -11.48
CA ALA A 24 11.30 -19.84 -12.20
C ALA A 24 10.21 -19.40 -13.20
N ARG A 25 9.63 -18.20 -13.06
CA ARG A 25 8.45 -17.75 -13.81
C ARG A 25 8.66 -16.49 -14.63
N TYR A 26 9.52 -15.61 -14.16
CA TYR A 26 9.77 -14.28 -14.71
C TYR A 26 11.27 -13.99 -14.76
N PRO A 27 12.06 -14.75 -15.56
CA PRO A 27 13.52 -14.65 -15.58
C PRO A 27 14.04 -13.27 -16.00
N ASP A 28 13.22 -12.49 -16.71
CA ASP A 28 13.56 -11.14 -17.18
C ASP A 28 13.40 -10.03 -16.12
N ARG A 29 12.86 -10.39 -14.93
CA ARG A 29 12.75 -9.40 -13.83
C ARG A 29 14.13 -9.00 -13.30
N PRO A 30 14.29 -7.77 -12.73
CA PRO A 30 15.59 -7.22 -12.34
C PRO A 30 16.40 -8.12 -11.38
N VAL A 31 15.77 -8.84 -10.48
CA VAL A 31 16.45 -9.72 -9.52
C VAL A 31 16.83 -11.05 -10.17
N PRO A 32 15.92 -11.79 -10.82
CA PRO A 32 16.23 -13.00 -11.55
C PRO A 32 17.32 -12.83 -12.63
N CYS A 33 17.29 -11.77 -13.42
CA CYS A 33 18.29 -11.52 -14.46
C CYS A 33 19.65 -11.02 -13.93
N GLY A 34 19.77 -10.82 -12.61
CA GLY A 34 21.02 -10.37 -11.97
C GLY A 34 21.28 -8.87 -12.06
N ALA A 35 20.37 -8.06 -12.60
CA ALA A 35 20.52 -6.61 -12.66
C ALA A 35 20.53 -5.97 -11.24
N VAL A 36 19.85 -6.59 -10.28
CA VAL A 36 19.85 -6.17 -8.88
C VAL A 36 20.07 -7.39 -7.98
N SER A 37 21.03 -7.33 -7.06
CA SER A 37 21.25 -8.43 -6.13
C SER A 37 20.27 -8.42 -4.95
N VAL A 38 19.94 -9.61 -4.43
CA VAL A 38 19.09 -9.80 -3.24
C VAL A 38 19.66 -9.06 -2.01
N SER A 39 21.00 -8.99 -1.91
CA SER A 39 21.68 -8.27 -0.82
C SER A 39 21.47 -6.76 -0.89
N VAL A 40 21.48 -6.18 -2.10
CA VAL A 40 21.18 -4.77 -2.31
C VAL A 40 19.73 -4.48 -1.96
N LEU A 41 18.78 -5.31 -2.39
CA LEU A 41 17.37 -5.15 -2.01
C LEU A 41 17.17 -5.23 -0.51
N ARG A 42 17.86 -6.15 0.19
CA ARG A 42 17.80 -6.23 1.66
C ARG A 42 18.26 -4.94 2.31
N LEU A 43 19.38 -4.38 1.84
CA LEU A 43 19.91 -3.13 2.38
C LEU A 43 18.95 -1.95 2.12
N LEU A 44 18.44 -1.84 0.90
CA LEU A 44 17.52 -0.79 0.51
C LEU A 44 16.19 -0.89 1.28
N SER A 45 15.63 -2.10 1.42
CA SER A 45 14.38 -2.28 2.19
C SER A 45 14.58 -1.92 3.66
N LEU A 46 15.66 -2.37 4.29
CA LEU A 46 15.96 -2.00 5.68
C LEU A 46 16.14 -0.49 5.84
N ALA A 47 16.90 0.15 4.94
CA ALA A 47 17.09 1.60 4.96
C ALA A 47 15.76 2.35 4.81
N ALA A 48 14.92 1.92 3.87
CA ALA A 48 13.59 2.53 3.68
C ALA A 48 12.67 2.32 4.90
N GLY A 49 12.62 1.09 5.45
CA GLY A 49 11.81 0.78 6.62
C GLY A 49 12.22 1.60 7.85
N LEU A 50 13.54 1.67 8.13
CA LEU A 50 14.08 2.50 9.22
C LEU A 50 13.81 3.99 8.99
N SER A 51 14.02 4.49 7.77
CA SER A 51 13.71 5.88 7.43
C SER A 51 12.22 6.19 7.62
N GLY A 52 11.34 5.28 7.20
CA GLY A 52 9.90 5.41 7.43
C GLY A 52 9.54 5.51 8.91
N LEU A 53 10.16 4.66 9.73
CA LEU A 53 9.95 4.64 11.19
C LEU A 53 10.47 5.91 11.86
N VAL A 54 11.67 6.36 11.52
CA VAL A 54 12.26 7.61 12.03
C VAL A 54 11.40 8.81 11.64
N LEU A 55 10.96 8.89 10.38
CA LEU A 55 10.08 9.96 9.91
C LEU A 55 8.71 9.92 10.61
N ASN A 56 8.16 8.71 10.86
CA ASN A 56 6.92 8.57 11.62
C ASN A 56 7.05 9.20 13.02
N MET A 57 8.14 8.88 13.73
CA MET A 57 8.42 9.43 15.06
C MET A 57 8.68 10.94 15.00
N ALA A 58 9.47 11.41 14.03
CA ALA A 58 9.77 12.83 13.86
C ALA A 58 8.53 13.70 13.56
N LEU A 59 7.51 13.10 12.96
CA LEU A 59 6.22 13.73 12.70
C LEU A 59 5.21 13.60 13.87
N GLY A 60 5.64 13.09 15.02
CA GLY A 60 4.78 12.88 16.19
C GLY A 60 4.03 11.54 16.21
N GLY A 61 4.27 10.65 15.24
CA GLY A 61 3.67 9.32 15.22
C GLY A 61 4.23 8.40 16.31
N GLU A 62 3.47 7.36 16.63
CA GLU A 62 3.90 6.36 17.62
C GLU A 62 4.84 5.32 17.01
N PHE A 63 5.92 5.00 17.72
CA PHE A 63 6.84 3.92 17.36
C PHE A 63 6.10 2.59 17.15
N ALA A 64 5.19 2.24 18.08
CA ALA A 64 4.45 0.98 18.04
C ALA A 64 3.61 0.84 16.75
N VAL A 65 2.98 1.92 16.28
CA VAL A 65 2.15 1.91 15.07
C VAL A 65 3.03 1.79 13.81
N GLY A 66 4.16 2.52 13.77
CA GLY A 66 5.12 2.40 12.66
C GLY A 66 5.77 1.01 12.60
N ALA A 67 6.15 0.46 13.75
CA ALA A 67 6.70 -0.90 13.86
C ALA A 67 5.66 -1.96 13.47
N LEU A 68 4.40 -1.81 13.91
CA LEU A 68 3.29 -2.68 13.50
C LEU A 68 3.11 -2.67 11.98
N LEU A 69 3.21 -1.51 11.35
CA LEU A 69 3.12 -1.39 9.88
C LEU A 69 4.22 -2.18 9.19
N LEU A 70 5.48 -2.07 9.64
CA LEU A 70 6.59 -2.85 9.10
C LEU A 70 6.36 -4.36 9.27
N ILE A 71 5.88 -4.79 10.43
CA ILE A 71 5.56 -6.19 10.71
C ILE A 71 4.46 -6.69 9.76
N VAL A 72 3.37 -5.96 9.62
CA VAL A 72 2.25 -6.36 8.76
C VAL A 72 2.67 -6.42 7.30
N ILE A 73 3.46 -5.46 6.80
CA ILE A 73 4.04 -5.49 5.44
C ILE A 73 4.92 -6.74 5.26
N SER A 74 5.79 -7.04 6.22
CA SER A 74 6.66 -8.23 6.16
C SER A 74 5.85 -9.53 6.13
N LEU A 75 4.86 -9.65 7.02
CA LEU A 75 3.97 -10.82 7.05
C LEU A 75 3.20 -10.98 5.74
N TYR A 76 2.69 -9.88 5.18
CA TYR A 76 2.05 -9.93 3.87
C TYR A 76 3.00 -10.47 2.80
N ASN A 77 4.21 -9.94 2.70
CA ASN A 77 5.20 -10.35 1.69
C ASN A 77 5.61 -11.83 1.84
N VAL A 78 5.67 -12.36 3.06
CA VAL A 78 5.97 -13.78 3.29
C VAL A 78 4.78 -14.68 2.95
N PHE A 79 3.56 -14.28 3.34
CA PHE A 79 2.40 -15.17 3.29
C PHE A 79 1.48 -14.98 2.08
N HIS A 80 1.66 -13.93 1.27
CA HIS A 80 0.70 -13.59 0.20
C HIS A 80 0.53 -14.69 -0.86
N LYS A 81 1.56 -15.51 -1.10
CA LYS A 81 1.51 -16.66 -2.03
C LYS A 81 1.11 -17.96 -1.35
N LEU A 82 1.31 -18.07 -0.04
CA LEU A 82 1.14 -19.31 0.72
C LEU A 82 -0.26 -19.45 1.32
N TRP A 83 -0.89 -18.33 1.67
CA TRP A 83 -2.11 -18.34 2.46
C TRP A 83 -3.18 -17.39 1.92
N SER A 84 -4.41 -17.91 1.78
CA SER A 84 -5.54 -17.12 1.27
C SER A 84 -5.94 -15.97 2.22
N GLY A 85 -5.72 -16.10 3.51
CA GLY A 85 -5.99 -15.07 4.50
C GLY A 85 -5.05 -13.84 4.42
N SER A 86 -4.00 -13.87 3.58
CA SER A 86 -3.15 -12.70 3.35
C SER A 86 -3.90 -11.51 2.72
N ILE A 87 -5.13 -11.71 2.23
CA ILE A 87 -6.07 -10.64 1.89
C ILE A 87 -6.26 -9.68 3.08
N VAL A 88 -6.42 -10.23 4.29
CA VAL A 88 -6.54 -9.44 5.52
C VAL A 88 -5.25 -8.67 5.81
N LEU A 89 -4.09 -9.30 5.63
CA LEU A 89 -2.80 -8.62 5.81
C LEU A 89 -2.64 -7.44 4.85
N MET A 90 -3.06 -7.58 3.58
CA MET A 90 -3.02 -6.47 2.61
C MET A 90 -3.94 -5.31 3.05
N GLY A 91 -5.14 -5.62 3.52
CA GLY A 91 -6.05 -4.62 4.09
C GLY A 91 -5.43 -3.94 5.31
N LEU A 92 -4.83 -4.71 6.23
CA LEU A 92 -4.15 -4.18 7.41
C LEU A 92 -2.99 -3.24 7.04
N CYS A 93 -2.19 -3.56 6.02
CA CYS A 93 -1.16 -2.64 5.53
C CYS A 93 -1.73 -1.25 5.23
N ARG A 94 -2.89 -1.17 4.60
CA ARG A 94 -3.54 0.11 4.25
C ARG A 94 -4.17 0.78 5.48
N GLY A 95 -4.90 0.04 6.31
CA GLY A 95 -5.54 0.58 7.51
C GLY A 95 -4.51 1.11 8.52
N VAL A 96 -3.46 0.34 8.81
CA VAL A 96 -2.40 0.74 9.75
C VAL A 96 -1.59 1.90 9.19
N TRP A 97 -1.34 1.95 7.86
CA TRP A 97 -0.66 3.10 7.23
C TRP A 97 -1.45 4.40 7.42
N VAL A 98 -2.77 4.37 7.23
CA VAL A 98 -3.65 5.53 7.47
C VAL A 98 -3.62 5.94 8.93
N LEU A 99 -3.66 4.98 9.85
CA LEU A 99 -3.59 5.26 11.28
C LEU A 99 -2.24 5.89 11.66
N ALA A 100 -1.12 5.38 11.13
CA ALA A 100 0.20 5.95 11.38
C ALA A 100 0.29 7.40 10.90
N ALA A 101 -0.17 7.68 9.67
CA ALA A 101 -0.16 9.03 9.10
C ALA A 101 -1.11 9.98 9.84
N GLY A 102 -2.31 9.51 10.16
CA GLY A 102 -3.33 10.31 10.84
C GLY A 102 -2.96 10.64 12.28
N LEU A 103 -2.39 9.68 13.03
CA LEU A 103 -1.88 9.90 14.39
C LEU A 103 -0.72 10.89 14.39
N ALA A 104 0.23 10.75 13.46
CA ALA A 104 1.34 11.69 13.33
C ALA A 104 0.82 13.12 13.05
N PHE A 105 -0.18 13.27 12.19
CA PHE A 105 -0.79 14.56 11.88
C PHE A 105 -1.56 15.13 13.07
N ALA A 106 -2.42 14.35 13.73
CA ALA A 106 -3.20 14.78 14.88
C ALA A 106 -2.29 15.30 16.01
N ARG A 107 -1.21 14.59 16.31
CA ARG A 107 -0.26 15.00 17.35
C ARG A 107 0.55 16.24 16.99
N SER A 108 0.91 16.40 15.72
CA SER A 108 1.55 17.65 15.27
C SER A 108 0.63 18.87 15.44
N GLY A 109 -0.69 18.65 15.43
CA GLY A 109 -1.73 19.65 15.76
C GLY A 109 -2.06 19.78 17.25
N GLY A 110 -1.38 19.03 18.14
CA GLY A 110 -1.59 19.05 19.59
C GLY A 110 -2.71 18.14 20.11
N GLU A 111 -3.30 17.30 19.25
CA GLU A 111 -4.33 16.34 19.65
C GLU A 111 -3.70 15.03 20.15
N SER A 112 -4.19 14.52 21.29
CA SER A 112 -3.69 13.27 21.89
C SER A 112 -4.44 12.01 21.41
N VAL A 113 -5.65 12.17 20.87
CA VAL A 113 -6.53 11.07 20.44
C VAL A 113 -6.91 11.26 18.97
N PRO A 114 -6.84 10.19 18.14
CA PRO A 114 -7.25 10.31 16.75
C PRO A 114 -8.76 10.58 16.67
N PRO A 115 -9.20 11.45 15.74
CA PRO A 115 -10.62 11.70 15.56
C PRO A 115 -11.33 10.40 15.13
N PRO A 116 -12.55 10.11 15.62
CA PRO A 116 -13.29 8.90 15.25
C PRO A 116 -13.43 8.70 13.73
N ALA A 117 -13.52 9.80 12.99
CA ALA A 117 -13.54 9.80 11.53
C ALA A 117 -12.30 9.10 10.91
N LEU A 118 -11.11 9.29 11.48
CA LEU A 118 -9.90 8.62 11.02
C LEU A 118 -10.00 7.10 11.17
N LEU A 119 -10.58 6.62 12.26
CA LEU A 119 -10.78 5.19 12.51
C LEU A 119 -11.75 4.59 11.48
N TRP A 120 -12.85 5.28 11.20
CA TRP A 120 -13.81 4.85 10.17
C TRP A 120 -13.20 4.86 8.77
N TYR A 121 -12.41 5.85 8.44
CA TYR A 121 -11.68 5.91 7.16
C TYR A 121 -10.67 4.76 7.04
N ALA A 122 -9.85 4.53 8.06
CA ALA A 122 -8.89 3.43 8.08
C ALA A 122 -9.58 2.06 7.93
N PHE A 123 -10.72 1.86 8.63
CA PHE A 123 -11.52 0.65 8.53
C PHE A 123 -12.16 0.48 7.15
N GLY A 124 -12.73 1.53 6.59
CA GLY A 124 -13.29 1.51 5.23
C GLY A 124 -12.24 1.18 4.17
N LEU A 125 -11.05 1.79 4.27
CA LEU A 125 -9.93 1.52 3.35
C LEU A 125 -9.37 0.10 3.54
N PHE A 126 -9.31 -0.41 4.77
CA PHE A 126 -9.01 -1.81 5.06
C PHE A 126 -9.98 -2.75 4.33
N LEU A 127 -11.29 -2.57 4.49
CA LEU A 127 -12.30 -3.41 3.85
C LEU A 127 -12.24 -3.31 2.31
N PHE A 128 -12.11 -2.10 1.78
CA PHE A 128 -12.02 -1.87 0.33
C PHE A 128 -10.79 -2.59 -0.25
N THR A 129 -9.65 -2.51 0.43
CA THR A 129 -8.43 -3.22 0.02
C THR A 129 -8.57 -4.74 0.11
N CYS A 130 -9.27 -5.26 1.12
CA CYS A 130 -9.60 -6.68 1.20
C CYS A 130 -10.43 -7.14 0.00
N VAL A 131 -11.43 -6.35 -0.42
CA VAL A 131 -12.25 -6.66 -1.61
C VAL A 131 -11.38 -6.68 -2.86
N ILE A 132 -10.53 -5.67 -3.08
CA ILE A 132 -9.61 -5.64 -4.24
C ILE A 132 -8.73 -6.90 -4.24
N SER A 133 -8.11 -7.23 -3.11
CA SER A 133 -7.22 -8.38 -2.99
C SER A 133 -7.94 -9.71 -3.21
N ALA A 134 -9.19 -9.83 -2.75
CA ALA A 134 -10.03 -11.01 -2.98
C ALA A 134 -10.38 -11.20 -4.46
N VAL A 135 -10.67 -10.12 -5.17
CA VAL A 135 -10.95 -10.13 -6.61
C VAL A 135 -9.66 -10.44 -7.39
N ALA A 136 -8.53 -9.79 -7.04
CA ALA A 136 -7.24 -9.97 -7.70
C ALA A 136 -6.76 -11.45 -7.64
N ARG A 137 -7.05 -12.18 -6.57
CA ARG A 137 -6.72 -13.61 -6.49
C ARG A 137 -7.40 -14.49 -7.54
N ARG A 138 -8.48 -14.02 -8.15
CA ARG A 138 -9.23 -14.73 -9.20
C ARG A 138 -8.83 -14.27 -10.60
N GLU A 139 -7.79 -13.43 -10.72
CA GLU A 139 -7.40 -12.75 -11.96
C GLU A 139 -6.75 -13.69 -12.98
N ALA A 140 -6.04 -14.73 -12.52
CA ALA A 140 -5.25 -15.61 -13.38
C ALA A 140 -6.09 -16.19 -14.53
N GLY A 141 -5.72 -15.86 -15.78
CA GLY A 141 -6.39 -16.32 -17.01
C GLY A 141 -7.77 -15.71 -17.27
N ARG A 142 -8.19 -14.66 -16.53
CA ARG A 142 -9.52 -14.05 -16.64
C ARG A 142 -9.46 -12.56 -16.94
N PRO A 143 -9.46 -12.15 -18.23
CA PRO A 143 -9.32 -10.73 -18.60
C PRO A 143 -10.43 -9.82 -18.05
N GLN A 144 -11.62 -10.35 -17.79
CA GLN A 144 -12.70 -9.61 -17.17
C GLN A 144 -12.40 -9.25 -15.71
N VAL A 145 -11.83 -10.21 -14.95
CA VAL A 145 -11.42 -9.99 -13.56
C VAL A 145 -10.25 -9.00 -13.51
N GLN A 146 -9.31 -9.11 -14.43
CA GLN A 146 -8.20 -8.15 -14.56
C GLN A 146 -8.71 -6.73 -14.77
N ARG A 147 -9.71 -6.54 -15.65
CA ARG A 147 -10.36 -5.23 -15.84
C ARG A 147 -11.04 -4.75 -14.56
N ALA A 148 -11.74 -5.64 -13.85
CA ALA A 148 -12.39 -5.29 -12.58
C ALA A 148 -11.38 -4.84 -11.52
N VAL A 149 -10.26 -5.56 -11.35
CA VAL A 149 -9.17 -5.16 -10.45
C VAL A 149 -8.61 -3.79 -10.83
N THR A 150 -8.36 -3.55 -12.12
CA THR A 150 -7.86 -2.27 -12.64
C THR A 150 -8.82 -1.11 -12.31
N VAL A 151 -10.14 -1.34 -12.45
CA VAL A 151 -11.17 -0.35 -12.08
C VAL A 151 -11.20 -0.11 -10.58
N LEU A 152 -11.17 -1.17 -9.78
CA LEU A 152 -11.20 -1.09 -8.31
C LEU A 152 -9.96 -0.36 -7.76
N LEU A 153 -8.77 -0.63 -8.31
CA LEU A 153 -7.53 0.09 -7.92
C LEU A 153 -7.66 1.60 -8.16
N SER A 154 -8.17 2.01 -9.32
CA SER A 154 -8.43 3.44 -9.57
C SER A 154 -9.55 3.99 -8.67
N GLY A 155 -10.50 3.15 -8.28
CA GLY A 155 -11.60 3.48 -7.37
C GLY A 155 -11.15 3.89 -5.97
N MET A 156 -9.92 3.55 -5.55
CA MET A 156 -9.36 4.03 -4.28
C MET A 156 -9.34 5.57 -4.23
N CYS A 157 -8.97 6.22 -5.33
CA CYS A 157 -8.98 7.69 -5.39
C CYS A 157 -10.41 8.26 -5.25
N LEU A 158 -11.43 7.56 -5.76
CA LEU A 158 -12.83 7.97 -5.57
C LEU A 158 -13.29 7.75 -4.13
N PHE A 159 -12.84 6.68 -3.49
CA PHE A 159 -13.09 6.45 -2.06
C PHE A 159 -12.53 7.62 -1.23
N ASP A 160 -11.30 8.05 -1.51
CA ASP A 160 -10.68 9.21 -0.87
C ASP A 160 -11.46 10.50 -1.17
N ALA A 161 -11.92 10.69 -2.42
CA ALA A 161 -12.71 11.86 -2.82
C ALA A 161 -14.03 11.96 -2.05
N VAL A 162 -14.78 10.85 -1.94
CA VAL A 162 -16.04 10.82 -1.17
C VAL A 162 -15.81 11.15 0.29
N TRP A 163 -14.73 10.59 0.86
CA TRP A 163 -14.38 10.86 2.25
C TRP A 163 -14.02 12.32 2.49
N LEU A 164 -13.14 12.90 1.66
CA LEU A 164 -12.74 14.31 1.74
C LEU A 164 -13.92 15.26 1.52
N LEU A 165 -14.84 14.92 0.61
CA LEU A 165 -16.06 15.70 0.38
C LEU A 165 -16.94 15.74 1.62
N SER A 166 -17.07 14.64 2.37
CA SER A 166 -17.87 14.57 3.59
C SER A 166 -17.39 15.51 4.69
N PHE A 167 -16.13 15.95 4.64
CA PHE A 167 -15.54 16.96 5.52
C PHE A 167 -15.54 18.38 4.92
N GLY A 168 -16.17 18.59 3.76
CA GLY A 168 -16.18 19.89 3.07
C GLY A 168 -14.79 20.33 2.54
N SER A 169 -13.83 19.42 2.47
CA SER A 169 -12.48 19.73 2.00
C SER A 169 -12.43 19.78 0.48
N LEU A 170 -11.91 20.86 -0.11
CA LEU A 170 -11.71 20.98 -1.57
C LEU A 170 -10.66 19.99 -2.12
N LEU A 171 -9.91 19.30 -1.28
CA LEU A 171 -8.93 18.29 -1.69
C LEU A 171 -9.57 17.10 -2.42
N TRP A 172 -10.88 16.89 -2.33
CA TRP A 172 -11.58 15.86 -3.11
C TRP A 172 -11.42 16.06 -4.62
N LEU A 173 -11.29 17.30 -5.09
CA LEU A 173 -11.00 17.60 -6.51
C LEU A 173 -9.67 16.98 -6.95
N GLY A 174 -8.64 17.08 -6.10
CA GLY A 174 -7.34 16.43 -6.35
C GLY A 174 -7.46 14.91 -6.48
N SER A 175 -8.24 14.27 -5.61
CA SER A 175 -8.47 12.82 -5.68
C SER A 175 -9.23 12.41 -6.94
N VAL A 176 -10.19 13.20 -7.41
CA VAL A 176 -10.88 12.97 -8.69
C VAL A 176 -9.93 13.13 -9.87
N LEU A 177 -9.06 14.16 -9.85
CA LEU A 177 -8.04 14.35 -10.89
C LEU A 177 -7.04 13.17 -10.93
N LEU A 178 -6.62 12.68 -9.77
CA LEU A 178 -5.77 11.49 -9.68
C LEU A 178 -6.49 10.24 -10.22
N TRP A 179 -7.77 10.08 -9.94
CA TRP A 179 -8.57 9.01 -10.53
C TRP A 179 -8.61 9.11 -12.06
N ALA A 180 -8.92 10.29 -12.59
CA ALA A 180 -8.97 10.51 -14.04
C ALA A 180 -7.62 10.24 -14.71
N GLY A 181 -6.52 10.73 -14.12
CA GLY A 181 -5.15 10.46 -14.56
C GLY A 181 -4.81 8.98 -14.55
N THR A 182 -5.12 8.28 -13.46
CA THR A 182 -4.92 6.82 -13.35
C THR A 182 -5.71 6.08 -14.43
N ARG A 183 -6.98 6.45 -14.68
CA ARG A 183 -7.79 5.83 -15.74
C ARG A 183 -7.24 6.10 -17.13
N LEU A 184 -6.69 7.29 -17.37
CA LEU A 184 -6.03 7.62 -18.63
C LEU A 184 -4.78 6.77 -18.86
N LEU A 185 -3.89 6.68 -17.87
CA LEU A 185 -2.69 5.85 -17.92
C LEU A 185 -3.01 4.37 -18.15
N GLN A 186 -4.03 3.85 -17.48
CA GLN A 186 -4.50 2.48 -17.68
C GLN A 186 -5.01 2.22 -19.11
N LYS A 187 -5.68 3.22 -19.74
CA LYS A 187 -6.11 3.13 -21.15
C LYS A 187 -4.92 3.17 -22.12
N LEU A 188 -3.88 3.93 -21.80
CA LEU A 188 -2.65 4.04 -22.60
C LEU A 188 -1.73 2.80 -22.49
N GLY A 189 -2.15 1.78 -21.77
CA GLY A 189 -1.40 0.52 -21.67
C GLY A 189 -0.43 0.46 -20.47
N CYS A 190 -0.33 1.51 -19.65
CA CYS A 190 0.38 1.47 -18.38
C CYS A 190 -0.42 0.62 -17.38
N ARG A 191 -0.26 -0.72 -17.47
CA ARG A 191 -0.89 -1.63 -16.51
C ARG A 191 -0.03 -1.66 -15.24
N ALA A 192 -0.68 -1.48 -14.08
CA ALA A 192 -0.05 -1.84 -12.81
C ALA A 192 0.04 -3.38 -12.79
N THR A 193 1.20 -3.89 -13.12
CA THR A 193 1.55 -5.32 -13.01
C THR A 193 2.12 -5.59 -11.63
#